data_bf3719a409ae81528880229d76a65de8
#
_entry.id   bf3719a409ae81528880229d76a65de8
#
_cell.length_a   1.000
_cell.length_b   1.000
_cell.length_c   1.000
_cell.angle_alpha   90.00
_cell.angle_beta   90.00
_cell.angle_gamma   90.00
#
_symmetry.space_group_name_H-M   'P 1'
#
loop_
_entity.id
_entity.type
_entity.pdbx_description
1 polymer ?
#
loop_
_entity_poly.entity_id
_entity_poly.type
_entity_poly.pdbx_seq_one_letter_code
_entity_poly.pdbx_strand_id
1 'polypeptide(L)'
;MSKRKALDYNPPTTSSHSSFHSELAPKLAKLNKEIRKCRKCPLWKARIKTVPGEWPVNAKIMIIGQAPGAEENKTGRPFVGRAGQFLNKLLKITGIKRKKIFITSIVKCFPPKNREPTKKEIKACLPYLKKQIEIINPQKFILLGEVAFKVFFPSKNLKDFRGKFLTKNGRRYFITYHPAAGIRFQKFKKTLEKDFKKIKNL
;
A
#
# COMPACT_ATOMS: atom_id res chain seq x y z
N MET A 1 -4.90 11.90 26.51
CA MET A 1 -4.02 11.20 25.53
C MET A 1 -4.84 10.13 24.82
N SER A 2 -5.34 10.39 23.63
CA SER A 2 -6.18 9.44 22.88
C SER A 2 -5.32 8.33 22.30
N LYS A 3 -5.45 7.09 22.79
CA LYS A 3 -4.82 5.90 22.23
C LYS A 3 -5.29 5.73 20.76
N ARG A 4 -4.38 5.84 19.80
CA ARG A 4 -4.65 5.59 18.38
C ARG A 4 -5.01 4.12 18.23
N LYS A 5 -6.28 3.80 17.91
CA LYS A 5 -6.68 2.43 17.56
C LYS A 5 -5.90 1.99 16.31
N ALA A 6 -5.13 0.92 16.46
CA ALA A 6 -4.49 0.21 15.36
C ALA A 6 -5.56 -0.39 14.43
N LEU A 7 -5.16 -0.74 13.21
CA LEU A 7 -5.99 -1.52 12.30
C LEU A 7 -6.13 -2.95 12.86
N ASP A 8 -7.13 -3.17 13.74
CA ASP A 8 -7.49 -4.50 14.20
C ASP A 8 -8.47 -5.09 13.18
N TYR A 9 -8.04 -6.14 12.51
CA TYR A 9 -8.84 -6.93 11.59
C TYR A 9 -8.67 -8.41 11.91
N ASN A 10 -9.77 -9.08 12.23
CA ASN A 10 -9.83 -10.54 12.37
C ASN A 10 -10.26 -11.17 11.03
N PRO A 11 -9.49 -12.11 10.48
CA PRO A 11 -9.85 -12.77 9.23
C PRO A 11 -10.99 -13.79 9.42
N PRO A 12 -11.91 -13.91 8.45
CA PRO A 12 -12.84 -15.05 8.40
C PRO A 12 -12.13 -16.34 8.03
N THR A 13 -12.60 -17.45 8.56
CA THR A 13 -12.14 -18.82 8.33
C THR A 13 -12.39 -19.29 6.89
N THR A 14 -11.56 -20.20 6.41
CA THR A 14 -11.42 -20.69 5.03
C THR A 14 -12.65 -21.47 4.53
N SER A 15 -13.08 -21.18 3.27
CA SER A 15 -13.89 -22.11 2.47
C SER A 15 -13.61 -21.95 0.96
N SER A 16 -13.63 -23.09 0.26
CA SER A 16 -13.59 -23.42 -1.21
C SER A 16 -13.10 -22.38 -2.22
N HIS A 17 -12.06 -22.74 -3.02
CA HIS A 17 -11.21 -21.87 -3.81
C HIS A 17 -11.74 -21.36 -5.16
N SER A 18 -12.70 -21.97 -5.84
CA SER A 18 -13.09 -21.60 -7.22
C SER A 18 -14.27 -20.62 -7.34
N SER A 19 -15.28 -20.75 -6.50
CA SER A 19 -16.43 -19.81 -6.48
C SER A 19 -16.07 -18.45 -5.84
N PHE A 20 -15.10 -18.41 -4.96
CA PHE A 20 -14.67 -17.21 -4.23
C PHE A 20 -14.05 -16.13 -5.16
N HIS A 21 -13.39 -16.52 -6.23
CA HIS A 21 -12.73 -15.58 -7.14
C HIS A 21 -13.70 -14.80 -8.04
N SER A 22 -14.81 -15.41 -8.45
CA SER A 22 -15.82 -14.76 -9.29
C SER A 22 -16.53 -13.61 -8.56
N GLU A 23 -16.67 -13.68 -7.24
CA GLU A 23 -17.34 -12.66 -6.42
C GLU A 23 -16.42 -11.50 -5.99
N LEU A 24 -15.12 -11.71 -5.89
CA LEU A 24 -14.20 -10.69 -5.37
C LEU A 24 -13.96 -9.56 -6.37
N ALA A 25 -13.92 -9.89 -7.67
CA ALA A 25 -13.68 -8.89 -8.71
C ALA A 25 -14.81 -7.84 -8.79
N PRO A 26 -16.10 -8.20 -8.78
CA PRO A 26 -17.20 -7.25 -8.70
C PRO A 26 -17.18 -6.40 -7.42
N LYS A 27 -16.88 -7.02 -6.25
CA LYS A 27 -16.78 -6.28 -4.97
C LYS A 27 -15.67 -5.22 -5.03
N LEU A 28 -14.50 -5.57 -5.56
CA LEU A 28 -13.39 -4.63 -5.72
C LEU A 28 -13.72 -3.54 -6.76
N ALA A 29 -14.38 -3.89 -7.87
CA ALA A 29 -14.81 -2.94 -8.88
C ALA A 29 -15.81 -1.92 -8.31
N LYS A 30 -16.79 -2.37 -7.51
CA LYS A 30 -17.74 -1.49 -6.79
C LYS A 30 -16.99 -0.54 -5.85
N LEU A 31 -16.07 -1.06 -5.05
CA LEU A 31 -15.26 -0.24 -4.15
C LEU A 31 -14.41 0.79 -4.91
N ASN A 32 -13.82 0.40 -6.04
CA ASN A 32 -13.04 1.31 -6.88
C ASN A 32 -13.91 2.43 -7.48
N LYS A 33 -15.18 2.14 -7.83
CA LYS A 33 -16.16 3.14 -8.28
C LYS A 33 -16.47 4.14 -7.16
N GLU A 34 -16.66 3.68 -5.93
CA GLU A 34 -16.83 4.54 -4.74
C GLU A 34 -15.60 5.45 -4.52
N ILE A 35 -14.38 4.89 -4.60
CA ILE A 35 -13.13 5.66 -4.45
C ILE A 35 -13.02 6.75 -5.51
N ARG A 36 -13.38 6.45 -6.78
CA ARG A 36 -13.32 7.44 -7.87
C ARG A 36 -14.24 8.64 -7.61
N LYS A 37 -15.39 8.44 -6.99
CA LYS A 37 -16.38 9.49 -6.68
C LYS A 37 -16.18 10.14 -5.31
N CYS A 38 -15.19 9.70 -4.51
CA CYS A 38 -15.00 10.11 -3.13
C CYS A 38 -14.71 11.61 -3.00
N ARG A 39 -15.36 12.28 -2.03
CA ARG A 39 -15.15 13.68 -1.64
C ARG A 39 -14.95 13.86 -0.13
N LYS A 40 -14.51 12.82 0.60
CA LYS A 40 -14.45 12.78 2.08
C LYS A 40 -13.31 13.61 2.70
N CYS A 41 -12.38 14.14 1.92
CA CYS A 41 -11.29 14.99 2.42
C CYS A 41 -10.84 15.97 1.33
N PRO A 42 -10.14 17.08 1.67
CA PRO A 42 -9.80 18.15 0.71
C PRO A 42 -8.99 17.72 -0.51
N LEU A 43 -8.31 16.55 -0.47
CA LEU A 43 -7.50 16.05 -1.60
C LEU A 43 -8.33 15.85 -2.89
N TRP A 44 -9.65 15.71 -2.79
CA TRP A 44 -10.50 15.59 -3.99
C TRP A 44 -10.48 16.83 -4.88
N LYS A 45 -10.24 18.02 -4.30
CA LYS A 45 -10.24 19.30 -5.04
C LYS A 45 -9.06 19.44 -6.02
N ALA A 46 -7.90 18.86 -5.66
CA ALA A 46 -6.66 19.01 -6.42
C ALA A 46 -6.30 17.76 -7.26
N ARG A 47 -7.07 16.68 -7.16
CA ARG A 47 -6.79 15.47 -7.95
C ARG A 47 -7.28 15.59 -9.38
N ILE A 48 -6.52 15.03 -10.33
CA ILE A 48 -6.98 14.74 -11.69
C ILE A 48 -7.71 13.41 -11.69
N LYS A 49 -7.04 12.35 -11.18
CA LYS A 49 -7.63 11.02 -11.01
C LYS A 49 -7.37 10.49 -9.61
N THR A 50 -8.27 9.64 -9.11
CA THR A 50 -7.98 8.81 -7.95
C THR A 50 -7.12 7.62 -8.36
N VAL A 51 -6.37 7.08 -7.40
CA VAL A 51 -5.53 5.89 -7.57
C VAL A 51 -5.98 4.82 -6.59
N PRO A 52 -7.01 4.04 -6.90
CA PRO A 52 -7.52 3.02 -5.97
C PRO A 52 -6.47 1.96 -5.65
N GLY A 53 -5.72 1.54 -6.63
CA GLY A 53 -4.78 0.43 -6.64
C GLY A 53 -4.99 -0.44 -7.86
N GLU A 54 -4.05 -1.37 -8.11
CA GLU A 54 -4.14 -2.28 -9.26
C GLU A 54 -3.61 -3.68 -8.93
N TRP A 55 -4.06 -4.65 -9.75
CA TRP A 55 -3.71 -6.08 -9.80
C TRP A 55 -4.08 -6.90 -8.59
N PRO A 56 -3.86 -8.24 -8.70
CA PRO A 56 -5.05 -9.05 -8.91
C PRO A 56 -5.87 -9.08 -7.62
N VAL A 57 -7.14 -9.37 -7.72
CA VAL A 57 -8.05 -9.42 -6.56
C VAL A 57 -7.72 -10.56 -5.58
N ASN A 58 -6.99 -11.58 -6.04
CA ASN A 58 -6.52 -12.72 -5.25
C ASN A 58 -5.04 -12.64 -4.86
N ALA A 59 -4.48 -11.43 -4.84
CA ALA A 59 -3.07 -11.22 -4.49
C ALA A 59 -2.74 -11.72 -3.09
N LYS A 60 -1.75 -12.58 -2.99
CA LYS A 60 -1.21 -13.03 -1.68
C LYS A 60 -0.32 -11.97 -1.02
N ILE A 61 0.18 -11.02 -1.81
CA ILE A 61 1.06 -9.93 -1.37
C ILE A 61 0.39 -8.60 -1.70
N MET A 62 0.38 -7.69 -0.73
CA MET A 62 -0.07 -6.30 -0.92
C MET A 62 1.08 -5.34 -0.61
N ILE A 63 1.37 -4.44 -1.56
CA ILE A 63 2.30 -3.31 -1.34
C ILE A 63 1.49 -2.06 -1.02
N ILE A 64 1.87 -1.37 0.04
CA ILE A 64 1.19 -0.15 0.50
C ILE A 64 2.19 0.99 0.61
N GLY A 65 2.01 2.01 -0.25
CA GLY A 65 2.74 3.27 -0.17
C GLY A 65 1.98 4.34 0.62
N GLN A 66 2.53 5.55 0.62
CA GLN A 66 1.94 6.69 1.32
C GLN A 66 0.75 7.28 0.56
N ALA A 67 0.96 7.73 -0.66
CA ALA A 67 0.03 8.49 -1.50
C ALA A 67 0.42 8.38 -2.98
N PRO A 68 -0.51 8.67 -3.92
CA PRO A 68 -0.17 8.86 -5.31
C PRO A 68 0.79 10.05 -5.51
N GLY A 69 1.72 9.95 -6.46
CA GLY A 69 2.52 11.05 -6.97
C GLY A 69 1.84 11.75 -8.16
N ALA A 70 2.54 12.70 -8.78
CA ALA A 70 2.01 13.48 -9.90
C ALA A 70 1.67 12.60 -11.11
N GLU A 71 2.52 11.65 -11.48
CA GLU A 71 2.26 10.75 -12.62
C GLU A 71 1.11 9.77 -12.33
N GLU A 72 1.01 9.29 -11.09
CA GLU A 72 -0.11 8.48 -10.64
C GLU A 72 -1.42 9.26 -10.68
N ASN A 73 -1.40 10.55 -10.33
CA ASN A 73 -2.56 11.45 -10.40
C ASN A 73 -3.06 11.64 -11.85
N LYS A 74 -2.15 11.70 -12.83
CA LYS A 74 -2.49 11.81 -14.25
C LYS A 74 -3.08 10.51 -14.80
N THR A 75 -2.45 9.37 -14.46
CA THR A 75 -2.77 8.08 -15.06
C THR A 75 -3.89 7.33 -14.33
N GLY A 76 -4.05 7.54 -13.00
CA GLY A 76 -4.92 6.77 -12.13
C GLY A 76 -4.33 5.42 -11.72
N ARG A 77 -3.06 5.15 -12.03
CA ARG A 77 -2.35 3.89 -11.75
C ARG A 77 -1.30 4.08 -10.67
N PRO A 78 -1.14 3.12 -9.72
CA PRO A 78 -0.17 3.25 -8.64
C PRO A 78 1.25 2.97 -9.12
N PHE A 79 2.22 3.70 -8.58
CA PHE A 79 3.66 3.49 -8.79
C PHE A 79 4.05 3.40 -10.28
N VAL A 80 3.69 4.40 -11.08
CA VAL A 80 4.07 4.54 -12.51
C VAL A 80 5.16 5.61 -12.72
N GLY A 81 5.29 6.60 -11.84
CA GLY A 81 6.31 7.62 -11.87
C GLY A 81 7.70 7.07 -11.48
N ARG A 82 8.67 7.97 -11.26
CA ARG A 82 10.08 7.62 -10.94
C ARG A 82 10.20 6.64 -9.76
N ALA A 83 9.44 6.86 -8.69
CA ALA A 83 9.42 5.96 -7.53
C ALA A 83 8.88 4.57 -7.89
N GLY A 84 7.88 4.51 -8.77
CA GLY A 84 7.31 3.26 -9.28
C GLY A 84 8.28 2.50 -10.18
N GLN A 85 9.01 3.21 -11.05
CA GLN A 85 10.05 2.60 -11.88
C GLN A 85 11.16 1.99 -11.02
N PHE A 86 11.56 2.68 -9.94
CA PHE A 86 12.53 2.13 -9.01
C PHE A 86 11.95 0.94 -8.22
N LEU A 87 10.68 1.00 -7.79
CA LEU A 87 10.00 -0.15 -7.20
C LEU A 87 10.01 -1.37 -8.14
N ASN A 88 9.81 -1.17 -9.44
CA ASN A 88 9.89 -2.27 -10.42
C ASN A 88 11.29 -2.90 -10.48
N LYS A 89 12.37 -2.08 -10.39
CA LYS A 89 13.74 -2.60 -10.30
C LYS A 89 13.95 -3.40 -9.02
N LEU A 90 13.43 -2.93 -7.88
CA LEU A 90 13.49 -3.64 -6.60
C LEU A 90 12.72 -4.96 -6.64
N LEU A 91 11.54 -5.00 -7.26
CA LEU A 91 10.76 -6.23 -7.44
C LEU A 91 11.49 -7.27 -8.30
N LYS A 92 12.24 -6.85 -9.33
CA LYS A 92 13.08 -7.77 -10.11
C LYS A 92 14.11 -8.51 -9.24
N ILE A 93 14.65 -7.84 -8.22
CA ILE A 93 15.61 -8.46 -7.27
C ILE A 93 14.95 -9.60 -6.49
N THR A 94 13.65 -9.49 -6.19
CA THR A 94 12.91 -10.51 -5.44
C THR A 94 12.45 -11.70 -6.28
N GLY A 95 12.44 -11.57 -7.60
CA GLY A 95 11.81 -12.52 -8.53
C GLY A 95 10.28 -12.46 -8.56
N ILE A 96 9.66 -11.62 -7.74
CA ILE A 96 8.20 -11.50 -7.66
C ILE A 96 7.67 -10.64 -8.83
N LYS A 97 6.83 -11.23 -9.66
CA LYS A 97 6.21 -10.51 -10.79
C LYS A 97 5.21 -9.47 -10.29
N ARG A 98 5.38 -8.19 -10.68
CA ARG A 98 4.49 -7.09 -10.29
C ARG A 98 3.00 -7.43 -10.47
N LYS A 99 2.63 -8.11 -11.57
CA LYS A 99 1.25 -8.51 -11.87
C LYS A 99 0.62 -9.49 -10.87
N LYS A 100 1.40 -10.09 -9.96
CA LYS A 100 0.92 -10.98 -8.89
C LYS A 100 0.74 -10.26 -7.53
N ILE A 101 0.99 -8.96 -7.48
CA ILE A 101 0.95 -8.15 -6.27
C ILE A 101 -0.17 -7.13 -6.38
N PHE A 102 -0.99 -6.96 -5.34
CA PHE A 102 -1.87 -5.79 -5.28
C PHE A 102 -1.09 -4.59 -4.75
N ILE A 103 -1.08 -3.50 -5.52
CA ILE A 103 -0.32 -2.29 -5.19
C ILE A 103 -1.28 -1.14 -4.95
N THR A 104 -1.17 -0.50 -3.80
CA THR A 104 -2.01 0.63 -3.41
C THR A 104 -1.27 1.60 -2.48
N SER A 105 -1.98 2.59 -1.94
CA SER A 105 -1.45 3.58 -0.99
C SER A 105 -2.46 3.85 0.14
N ILE A 106 -1.97 4.45 1.24
CA ILE A 106 -2.81 4.84 2.39
C ILE A 106 -3.92 5.79 1.94
N VAL A 107 -3.56 6.86 1.20
CA VAL A 107 -4.57 7.75 0.59
C VAL A 107 -4.65 7.49 -0.91
N LYS A 108 -5.83 7.72 -1.50
CA LYS A 108 -6.14 7.40 -2.91
C LYS A 108 -6.09 8.62 -3.83
N CYS A 109 -5.78 9.79 -3.30
CA CYS A 109 -5.66 11.05 -4.03
C CYS A 109 -4.28 11.64 -3.82
N PHE A 110 -3.80 12.38 -4.82
CA PHE A 110 -2.52 13.08 -4.82
C PHE A 110 -2.55 14.27 -3.84
N PRO A 111 -1.66 14.32 -2.83
CA PRO A 111 -1.49 15.51 -2.01
C PRO A 111 -0.70 16.58 -2.78
N PRO A 112 -1.18 17.84 -2.85
CA PRO A 112 -0.50 18.91 -3.58
C PRO A 112 1.00 18.99 -3.26
N LYS A 113 1.83 19.21 -4.28
CA LYS A 113 3.31 19.31 -4.18
C LYS A 113 3.97 18.06 -3.55
N ASN A 114 3.33 16.88 -3.63
CA ASN A 114 3.80 15.63 -3.00
C ASN A 114 4.03 15.73 -1.49
N ARG A 115 3.33 16.63 -0.78
CA ARG A 115 3.42 16.69 0.68
C ARG A 115 2.92 15.41 1.34
N GLU A 116 3.27 15.22 2.58
CA GLU A 116 2.70 14.16 3.39
C GLU A 116 1.19 14.40 3.60
N PRO A 117 0.35 13.35 3.51
CA PRO A 117 -1.07 13.48 3.82
C PRO A 117 -1.27 13.75 5.32
N THR A 118 -2.18 14.65 5.64
CA THR A 118 -2.52 14.98 7.02
C THR A 118 -3.21 13.82 7.72
N LYS A 119 -3.20 13.83 9.06
CA LYS A 119 -3.92 12.83 9.87
C LYS A 119 -5.41 12.77 9.53
N LYS A 120 -6.04 13.92 9.25
CA LYS A 120 -7.46 13.99 8.84
C LYS A 120 -7.69 13.32 7.47
N GLU A 121 -6.80 13.55 6.49
CA GLU A 121 -6.85 12.93 5.17
C GLU A 121 -6.65 11.41 5.24
N ILE A 122 -5.68 10.95 6.04
CA ILE A 122 -5.46 9.52 6.30
C ILE A 122 -6.72 8.91 6.93
N LYS A 123 -7.27 9.51 8.01
CA LYS A 123 -8.48 9.00 8.69
C LYS A 123 -9.65 8.86 7.75
N ALA A 124 -9.89 9.85 6.88
CA ALA A 124 -10.99 9.85 5.91
C ALA A 124 -10.82 8.78 4.81
N CYS A 125 -9.57 8.46 4.41
CA CYS A 125 -9.28 7.52 3.33
C CYS A 125 -9.09 6.07 3.81
N LEU A 126 -8.73 5.88 5.07
CA LEU A 126 -8.41 4.57 5.66
C LEU A 126 -9.51 3.50 5.53
N PRO A 127 -10.82 3.83 5.62
CA PRO A 127 -11.89 2.85 5.40
C PRO A 127 -11.82 2.15 4.03
N TYR A 128 -11.37 2.85 2.98
CA TYR A 128 -11.18 2.23 1.66
C TYR A 128 -10.04 1.20 1.66
N LEU A 129 -8.92 1.51 2.32
CA LEU A 129 -7.82 0.55 2.45
C LEU A 129 -8.25 -0.68 3.26
N LYS A 130 -9.02 -0.49 4.35
CA LYS A 130 -9.57 -1.60 5.13
C LYS A 130 -10.41 -2.53 4.26
N LYS A 131 -11.38 -1.98 3.53
CA LYS A 131 -12.22 -2.75 2.59
C LYS A 131 -11.39 -3.46 1.50
N GLN A 132 -10.33 -2.83 0.99
CA GLN A 132 -9.42 -3.50 0.04
C GLN A 132 -8.71 -4.69 0.67
N ILE A 133 -8.23 -4.55 1.91
CA ILE A 133 -7.59 -5.64 2.66
C ILE A 133 -8.58 -6.77 2.94
N GLU A 134 -9.83 -6.45 3.26
CA GLU A 134 -10.91 -7.43 3.46
C GLU A 134 -11.22 -8.21 2.19
N ILE A 135 -11.43 -7.52 1.07
CA ILE A 135 -11.77 -8.13 -0.22
C ILE A 135 -10.63 -9.01 -0.73
N ILE A 136 -9.39 -8.51 -0.72
CA ILE A 136 -8.22 -9.17 -1.31
C ILE A 136 -7.65 -10.23 -0.38
N ASN A 137 -7.81 -10.05 0.93
CA ASN A 137 -7.31 -10.92 1.99
C ASN A 137 -5.85 -11.35 1.83
N PRO A 138 -4.90 -10.41 1.64
CA PRO A 138 -3.49 -10.77 1.46
C PRO A 138 -2.89 -11.27 2.76
N GLN A 139 -2.00 -12.26 2.67
CA GLN A 139 -1.29 -12.83 3.83
C GLN A 139 0.00 -12.07 4.14
N LYS A 140 0.53 -11.35 3.17
CA LYS A 140 1.83 -10.70 3.22
C LYS A 140 1.72 -9.25 2.76
N PHE A 141 2.37 -8.35 3.51
CA PHE A 141 2.37 -6.92 3.24
C PHE A 141 3.78 -6.40 3.10
N ILE A 142 3.99 -5.46 2.20
CA ILE A 142 5.22 -4.66 2.12
C ILE A 142 4.82 -3.20 2.38
N LEU A 143 5.22 -2.66 3.52
CA LEU A 143 4.93 -1.29 3.93
C LEU A 143 6.08 -0.37 3.51
N LEU A 144 5.79 0.57 2.63
CA LEU A 144 6.77 1.48 2.05
C LEU A 144 6.73 2.85 2.74
N GLY A 145 7.68 3.08 3.64
CA GLY A 145 7.90 4.37 4.31
C GLY A 145 7.09 4.56 5.59
N GLU A 146 7.39 5.67 6.27
CA GLU A 146 6.91 5.97 7.62
C GLU A 146 5.38 6.02 7.73
N VAL A 147 4.70 6.70 6.79
CA VAL A 147 3.24 6.85 6.84
C VAL A 147 2.54 5.52 6.76
N ALA A 148 2.95 4.66 5.80
CA ALA A 148 2.39 3.33 5.68
C ALA A 148 2.67 2.50 6.95
N PHE A 149 3.89 2.55 7.46
CA PHE A 149 4.28 1.83 8.68
C PHE A 149 3.47 2.28 9.90
N LYS A 150 3.37 3.59 10.16
CA LYS A 150 2.66 4.16 11.33
C LYS A 150 1.15 3.87 11.33
N VAL A 151 0.53 3.66 10.18
CA VAL A 151 -0.88 3.26 10.11
C VAL A 151 -1.09 1.86 10.69
N PHE A 152 -0.16 0.93 10.47
CA PHE A 152 -0.26 -0.44 10.98
C PHE A 152 0.37 -0.63 12.36
N PHE A 153 1.44 0.12 12.65
CA PHE A 153 2.24 0.02 13.88
C PHE A 153 2.48 1.40 14.50
N PRO A 154 1.47 2.06 15.07
CA PRO A 154 1.52 3.47 15.46
C PRO A 154 2.54 3.78 16.58
N SER A 155 2.82 2.82 17.47
CA SER A 155 3.74 2.96 18.60
C SER A 155 5.20 2.62 18.25
N LYS A 156 5.49 2.12 17.03
CA LYS A 156 6.84 1.66 16.64
C LYS A 156 7.54 2.69 15.74
N ASN A 157 8.87 2.76 15.77
CA ASN A 157 9.66 3.59 14.86
C ASN A 157 10.12 2.78 13.66
N LEU A 158 9.98 3.31 12.44
CA LEU A 158 10.38 2.61 11.21
C LEU A 158 11.86 2.23 11.22
N LYS A 159 12.73 3.09 11.74
CA LYS A 159 14.19 2.85 11.79
C LYS A 159 14.54 1.53 12.47
N ASP A 160 13.83 1.17 13.55
CA ASP A 160 14.10 -0.03 14.36
C ASP A 160 13.63 -1.31 13.68
N PHE A 161 12.66 -1.20 12.77
CA PHE A 161 12.00 -2.32 12.10
C PHE A 161 12.26 -2.40 10.60
N ARG A 162 12.97 -1.45 10.01
CA ARG A 162 13.35 -1.49 8.61
C ARG A 162 14.15 -2.76 8.27
N GLY A 163 13.80 -3.39 7.16
CA GLY A 163 14.42 -4.62 6.69
C GLY A 163 14.10 -5.84 7.54
N LYS A 164 13.07 -5.76 8.40
CA LYS A 164 12.58 -6.84 9.26
C LYS A 164 11.16 -7.22 8.90
N PHE A 165 10.77 -8.43 9.28
CA PHE A 165 9.39 -8.90 9.25
C PHE A 165 8.74 -8.72 10.61
N LEU A 166 7.50 -8.27 10.62
CA LEU A 166 6.62 -8.26 11.78
C LEU A 166 5.42 -9.13 11.50
N THR A 167 4.92 -9.82 12.52
CA THR A 167 3.66 -10.55 12.45
C THR A 167 2.61 -9.80 13.27
N LYS A 168 1.41 -9.64 12.70
CA LYS A 168 0.26 -9.07 13.38
C LYS A 168 -1.01 -9.73 12.83
N ASN A 169 -1.87 -10.25 13.71
CA ASN A 169 -3.14 -10.91 13.35
C ASN A 169 -2.95 -11.98 12.26
N GLY A 170 -1.98 -12.87 12.42
CA GLY A 170 -1.65 -13.96 11.49
C GLY A 170 -1.03 -13.55 10.16
N ARG A 171 -0.80 -12.26 9.93
CA ARG A 171 -0.25 -11.70 8.68
C ARG A 171 1.17 -11.22 8.84
N ARG A 172 2.00 -11.40 7.80
CA ARG A 172 3.39 -10.97 7.78
C ARG A 172 3.54 -9.60 7.11
N TYR A 173 4.29 -8.71 7.74
CA TYR A 173 4.57 -7.36 7.28
C TYR A 173 6.07 -7.16 7.11
N PHE A 174 6.51 -6.88 5.90
CA PHE A 174 7.88 -6.43 5.65
C PHE A 174 7.94 -4.91 5.66
N ILE A 175 8.91 -4.37 6.39
CA ILE A 175 9.03 -2.93 6.64
C ILE A 175 10.26 -2.39 5.92
N THR A 176 10.09 -1.36 5.09
CA THR A 176 11.23 -0.71 4.43
C THR A 176 10.96 0.76 4.12
N TYR A 177 11.97 1.47 3.65
CA TYR A 177 11.82 2.86 3.21
C TYR A 177 10.95 2.96 1.95
N HIS A 178 10.39 4.17 1.73
CA HIS A 178 9.70 4.45 0.48
C HIS A 178 10.71 4.53 -0.68
N PRO A 179 10.42 4.00 -1.89
CA PRO A 179 11.33 4.06 -3.04
C PRO A 179 11.79 5.46 -3.40
N ALA A 180 10.97 6.50 -3.17
CA ALA A 180 11.36 7.90 -3.37
C ALA A 180 12.61 8.31 -2.58
N ALA A 181 12.88 7.71 -1.41
CA ALA A 181 14.09 7.97 -0.64
C ALA A 181 15.35 7.46 -1.38
N GLY A 182 15.23 6.30 -2.03
CA GLY A 182 16.35 5.73 -2.82
C GLY A 182 16.66 6.52 -4.09
N ILE A 183 15.69 7.29 -4.61
CA ILE A 183 15.93 8.19 -5.75
C ILE A 183 16.67 9.46 -5.30
N ARG A 184 16.35 9.96 -4.11
CA ARG A 184 16.99 11.18 -3.57
C ARG A 184 18.40 10.96 -3.06
N PHE A 185 18.63 9.80 -2.42
CA PHE A 185 19.88 9.56 -1.69
C PHE A 185 20.42 8.18 -1.99
N GLN A 186 21.66 8.09 -2.47
CA GLN A 186 22.32 6.84 -2.86
C GLN A 186 22.40 5.82 -1.70
N LYS A 187 22.60 6.28 -0.47
CA LYS A 187 22.60 5.40 0.72
C LYS A 187 21.30 4.63 0.91
N PHE A 188 20.15 5.28 0.65
CA PHE A 188 18.85 4.62 0.74
C PHE A 188 18.58 3.69 -0.43
N LYS A 189 19.16 3.95 -1.62
CA LYS A 189 19.10 3.05 -2.76
C LYS A 189 19.74 1.70 -2.42
N LYS A 190 21.00 1.69 -1.95
CA LYS A 190 21.71 0.47 -1.51
C LYS A 190 20.96 -0.25 -0.39
N THR A 191 20.38 0.52 0.55
CA THR A 191 19.59 -0.01 1.66
C THR A 191 18.33 -0.73 1.17
N LEU A 192 17.57 -0.11 0.26
CA LEU A 192 16.37 -0.70 -0.33
C LEU A 192 16.68 -1.98 -1.12
N GLU A 193 17.77 -1.99 -1.89
CA GLU A 193 18.23 -3.18 -2.61
C GLU A 193 18.55 -4.35 -1.65
N LYS A 194 19.25 -4.06 -0.52
CA LYS A 194 19.48 -5.05 0.54
C LYS A 194 18.18 -5.54 1.18
N ASP A 195 17.25 -4.63 1.46
CA ASP A 195 15.96 -4.98 2.05
C ASP A 195 15.15 -5.89 1.13
N PHE A 196 15.07 -5.54 -0.17
CA PHE A 196 14.31 -6.34 -1.14
C PHE A 196 14.93 -7.71 -1.40
N LYS A 197 16.24 -7.88 -1.26
CA LYS A 197 16.86 -9.23 -1.31
C LYS A 197 16.29 -10.17 -0.23
N LYS A 198 15.90 -9.64 0.94
CA LYS A 198 15.30 -10.44 2.04
C LYS A 198 13.88 -10.91 1.72
N ILE A 199 13.20 -10.27 0.76
CA ILE A 199 11.82 -10.60 0.38
C ILE A 199 11.74 -11.84 -0.55
N LYS A 200 12.84 -12.36 -1.07
CA LYS A 200 12.84 -13.55 -1.94
C LYS A 200 12.04 -14.74 -1.36
N ASN A 201 12.00 -14.84 -0.02
CA ASN A 201 11.34 -15.93 0.71
C ASN A 201 9.99 -15.50 1.33
N LEU A 202 9.39 -14.48 0.78
CA LEU A 202 8.08 -14.00 1.21
C LEU A 202 6.97 -14.91 0.72
#